data_10e0fbfe2824aacba0bf51a223727ca3
#
_entry.id   10e0fbfe2824aacba0bf51a223727ca3
#
_cell.length_a   1.000
_cell.length_b   1.000
_cell.length_c   1.000
_cell.angle_alpha   90.00
_cell.angle_beta   90.00
_cell.angle_gamma   90.00
#
_symmetry.space_group_name_H-M   'P 1'
#
loop_
_entity.id
_entity.type
_entity.pdbx_description
1 polymer ?
#
loop_
_entity_poly.entity_id
_entity_poly.type
_entity_poly.pdbx_seq_one_letter_code
_entity_poly.pdbx_strand_id
1 'polypeptide(L)'
;MKLTLGFRRAVASCAVLLSLASAAASAKVFSPTVYTLSNGLEVVVVEDHLAPVVTQMVWYKVGAADEQQGHSGIAHFLEHLMFKGTPTVGPGEFSKIVARNGGEDNAFTFYDYTAYFQTIKADRLELIMKLEADRMQNLALTDDQVYPERDVIVEERRQRIENSPAARLGESMRYVLLTNSPYGRPAIGWLPEMQQLTTADAIAWYKTWYAPNNAILIVVGDVEPEAVKALAEKYYGPIPAHPVPPRIRPQIMMLPEGEHPLPEPERRVTLRDPAIHQPEFARYYVAPNYSAKTRKQALALEVFDEIFGTGSTSRLYQALVVKTKVATAAGSSYDDTALDPGPYDIFASPAPGKDIAEVESGVDAVIAALVKDGVTAQEVADAKTRLESQAILARDSLSGPAHSIGEALTTGQTIDDIENWPEDIASVTQTDVNDAMRGVFGAKAAYATGWLLPAKGTKAPMDAVAAANTTIAPSGAFR
;
A
#
# COMPACT_ATOMS: atom_id res chain seq x y z
N MET A 1 -75.82 57.19 14.90
CA MET A 1 -75.84 57.86 13.59
C MET A 1 -74.37 57.85 13.03
N LYS A 2 -74.20 57.35 11.85
CA LYS A 2 -73.01 57.25 10.99
C LYS A 2 -72.14 56.02 11.14
N LEU A 3 -72.35 55.11 10.21
CA LEU A 3 -71.46 54.03 9.72
C LEU A 3 -70.16 54.58 9.18
N THR A 4 -69.09 53.83 9.36
CA THR A 4 -67.99 53.76 8.35
C THR A 4 -67.43 52.34 8.30
N LEU A 5 -67.70 51.69 7.16
CA LEU A 5 -67.09 50.43 6.72
C LEU A 5 -65.59 50.63 6.51
N GLY A 6 -64.76 49.77 7.12
CA GLY A 6 -63.30 49.65 6.83
C GLY A 6 -62.98 48.32 6.15
N PHE A 7 -62.71 48.38 4.87
CA PHE A 7 -62.26 47.26 4.01
C PHE A 7 -60.89 46.75 4.49
N ARG A 8 -60.83 45.50 4.95
CA ARG A 8 -59.53 44.79 5.17
C ARG A 8 -59.19 44.05 3.89
N ARG A 9 -58.16 44.54 3.18
CA ARG A 9 -57.51 43.80 2.11
C ARG A 9 -56.54 42.79 2.74
N ALA A 10 -56.85 41.51 2.57
CA ALA A 10 -55.88 40.41 2.85
C ALA A 10 -54.88 40.31 1.68
N VAL A 11 -53.62 40.64 1.94
CA VAL A 11 -52.52 40.35 1.03
C VAL A 11 -52.01 38.97 1.41
N ALA A 12 -52.29 37.98 0.60
CA ALA A 12 -51.67 36.66 0.68
C ALA A 12 -50.27 36.74 0.07
N SER A 13 -49.25 36.77 0.91
CA SER A 13 -47.84 36.61 0.49
C SER A 13 -47.56 35.12 0.33
N CYS A 14 -47.57 34.64 -0.91
CA CYS A 14 -46.96 33.36 -1.27
C CYS A 14 -45.42 33.47 -1.12
N ALA A 15 -44.88 33.01 -0.01
CA ALA A 15 -43.47 32.76 0.13
C ALA A 15 -43.15 31.43 -0.56
N VAL A 16 -42.68 31.50 -1.81
CA VAL A 16 -42.05 30.37 -2.49
C VAL A 16 -40.69 30.17 -1.86
N LEU A 17 -40.58 29.23 -0.93
CA LEU A 17 -39.34 28.70 -0.48
C LEU A 17 -38.72 27.86 -1.62
N LEU A 18 -37.91 28.47 -2.45
CA LEU A 18 -36.95 27.73 -3.28
C LEU A 18 -35.92 27.13 -2.31
N SER A 19 -36.09 25.87 -1.96
CA SER A 19 -35.05 25.04 -1.42
C SER A 19 -34.04 24.79 -2.55
N LEU A 20 -33.05 25.63 -2.65
CA LEU A 20 -31.80 25.33 -3.32
C LEU A 20 -31.15 24.16 -2.54
N ALA A 21 -31.50 22.93 -2.90
CA ALA A 21 -30.62 21.81 -2.64
C ALA A 21 -29.37 22.05 -3.47
N SER A 22 -28.41 22.74 -2.88
CA SER A 22 -27.03 22.69 -3.34
C SER A 22 -26.64 21.22 -3.18
N ALA A 23 -26.72 20.45 -4.25
CA ALA A 23 -25.90 19.27 -4.36
C ALA A 23 -24.47 19.80 -4.19
N ALA A 24 -23.89 19.64 -3.01
CA ALA A 24 -22.46 19.78 -2.84
C ALA A 24 -21.88 18.74 -3.80
N ALA A 25 -21.41 19.19 -4.96
CA ALA A 25 -20.58 18.36 -5.81
C ALA A 25 -19.43 17.94 -4.90
N SER A 26 -19.37 16.66 -4.54
CA SER A 26 -18.25 16.14 -3.80
C SER A 26 -17.00 16.47 -4.60
N ALA A 27 -16.08 17.17 -3.98
CA ALA A 27 -14.84 17.51 -4.66
C ALA A 27 -14.10 16.19 -4.91
N LYS A 28 -13.93 15.85 -6.17
CA LYS A 28 -13.13 14.69 -6.58
C LYS A 28 -11.74 14.74 -5.93
N VAL A 29 -11.15 13.59 -5.70
CA VAL A 29 -9.89 13.51 -4.92
C VAL A 29 -8.74 14.16 -5.70
N PHE A 30 -8.51 13.76 -6.95
CA PHE A 30 -7.39 14.23 -7.77
C PHE A 30 -7.82 14.86 -9.11
N SER A 31 -9.04 14.57 -9.58
CA SER A 31 -9.58 15.00 -10.89
C SER A 31 -8.65 14.69 -12.08
N PRO A 32 -8.14 13.46 -12.22
CA PRO A 32 -7.18 13.13 -13.25
C PRO A 32 -7.81 13.16 -14.66
N THR A 33 -7.00 13.53 -15.64
CA THR A 33 -7.29 13.31 -17.05
C THR A 33 -6.65 12.01 -17.52
N VAL A 34 -7.42 11.13 -18.18
CA VAL A 34 -6.95 9.79 -18.58
C VAL A 34 -7.02 9.62 -20.09
N TYR A 35 -5.95 9.07 -20.66
CA TYR A 35 -5.87 8.68 -22.06
C TYR A 35 -5.40 7.23 -22.18
N THR A 36 -5.74 6.57 -23.28
CA THR A 36 -5.16 5.27 -23.66
C THR A 36 -4.54 5.40 -25.03
N LEU A 37 -3.24 5.14 -25.14
CA LEU A 37 -2.54 5.17 -26.41
C LEU A 37 -2.91 3.96 -27.27
N SER A 38 -2.63 4.03 -28.57
CA SER A 38 -2.95 2.95 -29.54
C SER A 38 -2.26 1.62 -29.23
N ASN A 39 -1.14 1.65 -28.49
CA ASN A 39 -0.40 0.47 -28.05
C ASN A 39 -0.84 -0.03 -26.66
N GLY A 40 -1.91 0.53 -26.07
CA GLY A 40 -2.49 0.11 -24.82
C GLY A 40 -1.87 0.74 -23.56
N LEU A 41 -0.89 1.65 -23.70
CA LEU A 41 -0.39 2.41 -22.54
C LEU A 41 -1.50 3.31 -21.99
N GLU A 42 -1.79 3.19 -20.71
CA GLU A 42 -2.66 4.08 -19.98
C GLU A 42 -1.84 5.29 -19.50
N VAL A 43 -2.35 6.50 -19.73
CA VAL A 43 -1.70 7.77 -19.36
C VAL A 43 -2.65 8.52 -18.44
N VAL A 44 -2.22 8.80 -17.22
CA VAL A 44 -2.99 9.52 -16.22
C VAL A 44 -2.27 10.82 -15.89
N VAL A 45 -2.97 11.94 -15.95
CA VAL A 45 -2.42 13.28 -15.70
C VAL A 45 -3.20 13.96 -14.59
N VAL A 46 -2.49 14.44 -13.58
CA VAL A 46 -3.03 15.28 -12.50
C VAL A 46 -2.34 16.65 -12.57
N GLU A 47 -3.11 17.69 -12.83
CA GLU A 47 -2.60 19.06 -12.89
C GLU A 47 -2.42 19.61 -11.47
N ASP A 48 -1.21 20.12 -11.20
CA ASP A 48 -0.88 20.87 -9.98
C ASP A 48 0.10 22.00 -10.31
N HIS A 49 -0.39 23.22 -10.35
CA HIS A 49 0.36 24.42 -10.72
C HIS A 49 0.95 25.18 -9.52
N LEU A 50 1.01 24.55 -8.33
CA LEU A 50 1.55 25.20 -7.13
C LEU A 50 3.06 25.47 -7.21
N ALA A 51 3.80 24.62 -7.92
CA ALA A 51 5.23 24.75 -8.12
C ALA A 51 5.62 24.28 -9.53
N PRO A 52 6.69 24.86 -10.17
CA PRO A 52 7.12 24.49 -11.51
C PRO A 52 7.90 23.17 -11.55
N VAL A 53 7.30 22.12 -11.00
CA VAL A 53 7.86 20.76 -10.88
C VAL A 53 6.85 19.72 -11.34
N VAL A 54 7.36 18.57 -11.74
CA VAL A 54 6.56 17.44 -12.19
C VAL A 54 7.14 16.14 -11.63
N THR A 55 6.26 15.24 -11.22
CA THR A 55 6.59 13.85 -10.95
C THR A 55 6.01 12.99 -12.05
N GLN A 56 6.88 12.21 -12.70
CA GLN A 56 6.50 11.17 -13.65
C GLN A 56 6.73 9.82 -13.00
N MET A 57 5.75 8.91 -13.11
CA MET A 57 5.87 7.52 -12.68
C MET A 57 5.45 6.57 -13.80
N VAL A 58 6.23 5.53 -14.05
CA VAL A 58 5.82 4.40 -14.89
C VAL A 58 5.63 3.19 -14.00
N TRP A 59 4.41 2.70 -13.95
CA TRP A 59 4.00 1.53 -13.19
C TRP A 59 3.82 0.35 -14.13
N TYR A 60 4.48 -0.76 -13.83
CA TYR A 60 4.27 -2.04 -14.51
C TYR A 60 3.36 -2.92 -13.65
N LYS A 61 2.32 -3.48 -14.28
CA LYS A 61 1.36 -4.38 -13.63
C LYS A 61 1.99 -5.77 -13.45
N VAL A 62 3.09 -5.84 -12.71
CA VAL A 62 3.87 -7.05 -12.39
C VAL A 62 4.75 -6.80 -11.18
N GLY A 63 4.82 -7.79 -10.28
CA GLY A 63 5.65 -7.72 -9.08
C GLY A 63 6.03 -9.10 -8.56
N ALA A 64 6.48 -9.18 -7.31
CA ALA A 64 6.98 -10.40 -6.71
C ALA A 64 5.95 -11.56 -6.66
N ALA A 65 4.66 -11.23 -6.66
CA ALA A 65 3.61 -12.26 -6.68
C ALA A 65 3.46 -12.97 -8.03
N ASP A 66 4.00 -12.40 -9.11
CA ASP A 66 3.96 -12.97 -10.46
C ASP A 66 5.15 -13.89 -10.75
N GLU A 67 6.12 -13.96 -9.83
CA GLU A 67 7.33 -14.76 -9.96
C GLU A 67 7.06 -16.26 -9.96
N GLN A 68 7.82 -16.99 -10.77
CA GLN A 68 7.78 -18.45 -10.77
C GLN A 68 8.53 -19.01 -9.57
N GLN A 69 8.13 -20.18 -9.11
CA GLN A 69 8.84 -20.89 -8.07
C GLN A 69 10.27 -21.21 -8.52
N GLY A 70 11.25 -20.96 -7.64
CA GLY A 70 12.68 -21.13 -7.94
C GLY A 70 13.35 -19.86 -8.49
N HIS A 71 12.58 -18.79 -8.75
CA HIS A 71 13.09 -17.53 -9.29
C HIS A 71 12.62 -16.32 -8.45
N SER A 72 12.37 -16.51 -7.14
CA SER A 72 11.93 -15.40 -6.29
C SER A 72 12.99 -14.32 -6.19
N GLY A 73 12.52 -13.06 -6.20
CA GLY A 73 13.36 -11.87 -6.24
C GLY A 73 13.70 -11.39 -7.66
N ILE A 74 13.21 -12.06 -8.72
CA ILE A 74 13.50 -11.63 -10.10
C ILE A 74 12.86 -10.28 -10.44
N ALA A 75 11.69 -9.96 -9.89
CA ALA A 75 11.04 -8.67 -10.08
C ALA A 75 11.87 -7.53 -9.50
N HIS A 76 12.31 -7.66 -8.25
CA HIS A 76 13.19 -6.71 -7.58
C HIS A 76 14.59 -6.67 -8.23
N PHE A 77 15.12 -7.80 -8.65
CA PHE A 77 16.38 -7.85 -9.37
C PHE A 77 16.33 -7.06 -10.68
N LEU A 78 15.26 -7.24 -11.47
CA LEU A 78 15.09 -6.46 -12.69
C LEU A 78 14.93 -4.97 -12.40
N GLU A 79 14.26 -4.58 -11.31
CA GLU A 79 14.19 -3.18 -10.89
C GLU A 79 15.60 -2.55 -10.85
N HIS A 80 16.55 -3.18 -10.17
CA HIS A 80 17.95 -2.73 -10.12
C HIS A 80 18.60 -2.72 -11.49
N LEU A 81 18.37 -3.76 -12.28
CA LEU A 81 18.99 -3.90 -13.60
C LEU A 81 18.47 -2.89 -14.62
N MET A 82 17.28 -2.31 -14.43
CA MET A 82 16.76 -1.24 -15.27
C MET A 82 17.62 0.03 -15.23
N PHE A 83 18.49 0.20 -14.25
CA PHE A 83 19.48 1.29 -14.18
C PHE A 83 20.82 0.96 -14.84
N LYS A 84 20.98 -0.25 -15.42
CA LYS A 84 22.23 -0.67 -16.07
C LYS A 84 22.38 -0.19 -17.50
N GLY A 85 21.33 0.43 -18.07
CA GLY A 85 21.40 1.21 -19.29
C GLY A 85 20.83 0.55 -20.53
N THR A 86 20.93 1.29 -21.60
CA THR A 86 20.48 0.96 -22.97
C THR A 86 21.65 1.21 -23.94
N PRO A 87 21.52 0.88 -25.22
CA PRO A 87 22.53 1.23 -26.21
C PRO A 87 22.82 2.73 -26.32
N THR A 88 21.88 3.59 -25.88
CA THR A 88 21.99 5.06 -25.97
C THR A 88 22.35 5.73 -24.64
N VAL A 89 22.07 5.07 -23.51
CA VAL A 89 22.30 5.59 -22.16
C VAL A 89 23.07 4.53 -21.36
N GLY A 90 24.34 4.82 -21.06
CA GLY A 90 25.22 3.88 -20.36
C GLY A 90 24.82 3.59 -18.91
N PRO A 91 25.45 2.60 -18.26
CA PRO A 91 25.14 2.21 -16.87
C PRO A 91 25.24 3.38 -15.90
N GLY A 92 24.17 3.63 -15.12
CA GLY A 92 24.08 4.71 -14.14
C GLY A 92 24.02 6.13 -14.73
N GLU A 93 24.06 6.29 -16.05
CA GLU A 93 23.97 7.62 -16.68
C GLU A 93 22.53 8.17 -16.61
N PHE A 94 21.50 7.34 -16.55
CA PHE A 94 20.12 7.78 -16.35
C PHE A 94 20.01 8.69 -15.12
N SER A 95 20.35 8.19 -13.94
CA SER A 95 20.29 8.95 -12.68
C SER A 95 21.21 10.18 -12.68
N LYS A 96 22.39 10.08 -13.31
CA LYS A 96 23.29 11.25 -13.47
C LYS A 96 22.67 12.32 -14.36
N ILE A 97 21.96 11.94 -15.43
CA ILE A 97 21.26 12.92 -16.31
C ILE A 97 20.14 13.59 -15.51
N VAL A 98 19.32 12.83 -14.77
CA VAL A 98 18.26 13.38 -13.92
C VAL A 98 18.83 14.34 -12.89
N ALA A 99 19.86 13.94 -12.14
CA ALA A 99 20.51 14.77 -11.13
C ALA A 99 21.13 16.05 -11.69
N ARG A 100 21.82 16.00 -12.87
CA ARG A 100 22.38 17.19 -13.55
C ARG A 100 21.28 18.18 -13.97
N ASN A 101 20.04 17.74 -14.14
CA ASN A 101 18.90 18.59 -14.46
C ASN A 101 18.10 19.00 -13.20
N GLY A 102 18.64 18.73 -11.99
CA GLY A 102 18.05 19.14 -10.73
C GLY A 102 16.89 18.26 -10.27
N GLY A 103 16.77 17.06 -10.80
CA GLY A 103 15.77 16.07 -10.43
C GLY A 103 16.35 14.95 -9.54
N GLU A 104 15.45 14.11 -9.11
CA GLU A 104 15.73 12.85 -8.41
C GLU A 104 14.99 11.71 -9.10
N ASP A 105 15.51 10.50 -9.02
CA ASP A 105 14.92 9.29 -9.56
C ASP A 105 15.05 8.14 -8.57
N ASN A 106 14.06 7.25 -8.57
CA ASN A 106 14.08 6.03 -7.79
C ASN A 106 13.11 5.01 -8.40
N ALA A 107 13.04 3.82 -7.76
CA ALA A 107 12.14 2.75 -8.11
C ALA A 107 11.75 1.95 -6.87
N PHE A 108 10.71 1.15 -7.00
CA PHE A 108 10.32 0.16 -5.98
C PHE A 108 9.55 -1.00 -6.61
N THR A 109 9.69 -2.17 -5.99
CA THR A 109 8.95 -3.38 -6.33
C THR A 109 8.16 -3.85 -5.12
N PHE A 110 6.89 -4.19 -5.36
CA PHE A 110 6.04 -4.82 -4.37
C PHE A 110 5.46 -6.14 -4.91
N TYR A 111 4.41 -6.66 -4.29
CA TYR A 111 3.83 -7.93 -4.73
C TYR A 111 3.17 -7.85 -6.09
N ASP A 112 2.45 -6.78 -6.37
CA ASP A 112 1.59 -6.65 -7.54
C ASP A 112 2.08 -5.64 -8.58
N TYR A 113 3.14 -4.91 -8.29
CA TYR A 113 3.65 -3.87 -9.17
C TYR A 113 5.14 -3.63 -9.01
N THR A 114 5.73 -3.05 -10.05
CA THR A 114 7.05 -2.42 -10.05
C THR A 114 6.90 -1.02 -10.65
N ALA A 115 7.45 -0.01 -9.99
CA ALA A 115 7.32 1.37 -10.45
C ALA A 115 8.67 2.08 -10.48
N TYR A 116 8.82 2.99 -11.44
CA TYR A 116 9.97 3.87 -11.62
C TYR A 116 9.49 5.30 -11.64
N PHE A 117 10.15 6.19 -10.95
CA PHE A 117 9.71 7.58 -10.88
C PHE A 117 10.85 8.59 -10.93
N GLN A 118 10.51 9.78 -11.41
CA GLN A 118 11.38 10.94 -11.45
C GLN A 118 10.59 12.17 -11.02
N THR A 119 11.19 12.97 -10.13
CA THR A 119 10.69 14.31 -9.80
C THR A 119 11.69 15.34 -10.30
N ILE A 120 11.23 16.27 -11.13
CA ILE A 120 12.10 17.22 -11.85
C ILE A 120 11.33 18.51 -12.17
N LYS A 121 12.04 19.55 -12.63
CA LYS A 121 11.38 20.77 -13.17
C LYS A 121 10.48 20.42 -14.35
N ALA A 122 9.31 21.04 -14.43
CA ALA A 122 8.29 20.78 -15.46
C ALA A 122 8.84 20.93 -16.90
N ASP A 123 9.76 21.88 -17.14
CA ASP A 123 10.40 22.08 -18.45
C ASP A 123 11.36 20.94 -18.86
N ARG A 124 11.57 19.94 -18.01
CA ARG A 124 12.39 18.74 -18.24
C ARG A 124 11.57 17.46 -18.42
N LEU A 125 10.25 17.54 -18.40
CA LEU A 125 9.38 16.37 -18.58
C LEU A 125 9.70 15.60 -19.87
N GLU A 126 9.90 16.30 -20.99
CA GLU A 126 10.24 15.66 -22.25
C GLU A 126 11.53 14.84 -22.19
N LEU A 127 12.53 15.33 -21.45
CA LEU A 127 13.80 14.61 -21.26
C LEU A 127 13.58 13.27 -20.53
N ILE A 128 12.86 13.29 -19.40
CA ILE A 128 12.66 12.07 -18.63
C ILE A 128 11.73 11.09 -19.34
N MET A 129 10.69 11.56 -20.05
CA MET A 129 9.85 10.69 -20.88
C MET A 129 10.65 9.96 -21.96
N LYS A 130 11.58 10.67 -22.63
CA LYS A 130 12.46 10.07 -23.62
C LYS A 130 13.35 9.00 -23.03
N LEU A 131 13.95 9.26 -21.86
CA LEU A 131 14.83 8.30 -21.17
C LEU A 131 14.07 7.07 -20.69
N GLU A 132 12.88 7.28 -20.12
CA GLU A 132 12.04 6.22 -19.59
C GLU A 132 11.49 5.31 -20.71
N ALA A 133 11.04 5.91 -21.83
CA ALA A 133 10.59 5.17 -23.00
C ALA A 133 11.74 4.36 -23.65
N ASP A 134 12.96 4.88 -23.64
CA ASP A 134 14.13 4.16 -24.12
C ASP A 134 14.42 2.90 -23.25
N ARG A 135 14.41 3.03 -21.92
CA ARG A 135 14.65 1.85 -21.06
C ARG A 135 13.47 0.87 -21.04
N MET A 136 12.23 1.32 -21.26
CA MET A 136 11.08 0.42 -21.44
C MET A 136 11.29 -0.54 -22.62
N GLN A 137 11.95 -0.10 -23.69
CA GLN A 137 12.09 -0.88 -24.93
C GLN A 137 13.47 -1.48 -25.14
N ASN A 138 14.53 -0.82 -24.70
CA ASN A 138 15.89 -1.06 -25.16
C ASN A 138 16.88 -1.45 -24.04
N LEU A 139 16.39 -1.99 -22.90
CA LEU A 139 17.28 -2.47 -21.85
C LEU A 139 18.31 -3.45 -22.41
N ALA A 140 19.58 -3.17 -22.17
CA ALA A 140 20.71 -3.99 -22.64
C ALA A 140 21.55 -4.43 -21.45
N LEU A 141 21.59 -5.75 -21.20
CA LEU A 141 22.26 -6.34 -20.06
C LEU A 141 23.39 -7.27 -20.50
N THR A 142 24.50 -7.21 -19.77
CA THR A 142 25.63 -8.14 -19.90
C THR A 142 25.91 -8.82 -18.57
N ASP A 143 26.57 -9.98 -18.60
CA ASP A 143 26.95 -10.71 -17.39
C ASP A 143 27.79 -9.87 -16.44
N ASP A 144 28.69 -9.05 -16.99
CA ASP A 144 29.55 -8.14 -16.19
C ASP A 144 28.76 -7.05 -15.45
N GLN A 145 27.53 -6.75 -15.87
CA GLN A 145 26.65 -5.81 -15.19
C GLN A 145 25.70 -6.54 -14.22
N VAL A 146 25.22 -7.73 -14.60
CA VAL A 146 24.16 -8.46 -13.89
C VAL A 146 24.71 -9.15 -12.65
N TYR A 147 25.82 -9.88 -12.73
CA TYR A 147 26.32 -10.63 -11.57
C TYR A 147 26.79 -9.77 -10.40
N PRO A 148 27.50 -8.64 -10.61
CA PRO A 148 27.79 -7.74 -9.50
C PRO A 148 26.52 -7.13 -8.87
N GLU A 149 25.48 -6.83 -9.68
CA GLU A 149 24.22 -6.30 -9.14
C GLU A 149 23.43 -7.35 -8.37
N ARG A 150 23.53 -8.62 -8.75
CA ARG A 150 22.98 -9.73 -7.96
C ARG A 150 23.59 -9.77 -6.56
N ASP A 151 24.88 -9.53 -6.45
CA ASP A 151 25.54 -9.46 -5.14
C ASP A 151 25.07 -8.25 -4.31
N VAL A 152 24.73 -7.14 -4.98
CA VAL A 152 24.12 -5.95 -4.32
C VAL A 152 22.79 -6.29 -3.71
N ILE A 153 21.87 -6.90 -4.46
CA ILE A 153 20.53 -7.26 -3.91
C ILE A 153 20.62 -8.33 -2.83
N VAL A 154 21.58 -9.24 -2.91
CA VAL A 154 21.85 -10.22 -1.86
C VAL A 154 22.31 -9.52 -0.58
N GLU A 155 23.19 -8.51 -0.69
CA GLU A 155 23.63 -7.73 0.46
C GLU A 155 22.48 -6.86 1.03
N GLU A 156 21.65 -6.30 0.17
CA GLU A 156 20.45 -5.58 0.58
C GLU A 156 19.49 -6.47 1.39
N ARG A 157 19.26 -7.72 0.93
CA ARG A 157 18.46 -8.68 1.70
C ARG A 157 19.09 -8.94 3.06
N ARG A 158 20.43 -9.09 3.14
CA ARG A 158 21.11 -9.26 4.42
C ARG A 158 20.85 -8.09 5.35
N GLN A 159 20.96 -6.86 4.84
CA GLN A 159 20.73 -5.65 5.63
C GLN A 159 19.28 -5.50 6.08
N ARG A 160 18.32 -5.71 5.17
CA ARG A 160 16.89 -5.50 5.44
C ARG A 160 16.25 -6.64 6.23
N ILE A 161 16.65 -7.89 5.98
CA ILE A 161 15.99 -9.07 6.55
C ILE A 161 16.90 -9.81 7.52
N GLU A 162 18.08 -10.30 7.07
CA GLU A 162 18.92 -11.18 7.87
C GLU A 162 19.43 -10.49 9.16
N ASN A 163 19.77 -9.21 9.06
CA ASN A 163 20.25 -8.41 10.18
C ASN A 163 19.14 -7.79 11.03
N SER A 164 17.87 -7.95 10.64
CA SER A 164 16.69 -7.44 11.37
C SER A 164 15.89 -8.59 11.98
N PRO A 165 15.97 -8.84 13.29
CA PRO A 165 15.16 -9.88 13.93
C PRO A 165 13.65 -9.69 13.73
N ALA A 166 13.17 -8.44 13.74
CA ALA A 166 11.76 -8.12 13.49
C ALA A 166 11.34 -8.47 12.06
N ALA A 167 12.17 -8.14 11.05
CA ALA A 167 11.90 -8.49 9.67
C ALA A 167 11.89 -10.02 9.44
N ARG A 168 12.82 -10.75 10.06
CA ARG A 168 12.84 -12.23 10.02
C ARG A 168 11.59 -12.84 10.66
N LEU A 169 11.13 -12.28 11.78
CA LEU A 169 9.87 -12.71 12.38
C LEU A 169 8.70 -12.45 11.43
N GLY A 170 8.59 -11.24 10.87
CA GLY A 170 7.53 -10.86 9.93
C GLY A 170 7.50 -11.75 8.69
N GLU A 171 8.68 -12.02 8.07
CA GLU A 171 8.80 -12.94 6.93
C GLU A 171 8.30 -14.35 7.30
N SER A 172 8.71 -14.87 8.46
CA SER A 172 8.29 -16.19 8.93
C SER A 172 6.77 -16.26 9.21
N MET A 173 6.21 -15.21 9.81
CA MET A 173 4.78 -15.12 10.09
C MET A 173 3.95 -15.05 8.81
N ARG A 174 4.37 -14.22 7.85
CA ARG A 174 3.72 -14.11 6.53
C ARG A 174 3.75 -15.44 5.79
N TYR A 175 4.90 -16.12 5.79
CA TYR A 175 5.06 -17.44 5.16
C TYR A 175 4.12 -18.50 5.76
N VAL A 176 4.04 -18.62 7.09
CA VAL A 176 3.19 -19.63 7.73
C VAL A 176 1.70 -19.28 7.62
N LEU A 177 1.34 -18.01 7.53
CA LEU A 177 -0.03 -17.55 7.35
C LEU A 177 -0.51 -17.78 5.91
N LEU A 178 0.32 -17.42 4.92
CA LEU A 178 -0.03 -17.34 3.51
C LEU A 178 0.67 -18.42 2.67
N THR A 179 0.79 -19.65 3.19
CA THR A 179 1.57 -20.75 2.60
C THR A 179 1.20 -21.08 1.15
N ASN A 180 -0.05 -20.88 0.75
CA ASN A 180 -0.53 -21.15 -0.61
C ASN A 180 -0.69 -19.89 -1.45
N SER A 181 -0.28 -18.74 -0.92
CA SER A 181 -0.33 -17.46 -1.61
C SER A 181 1.06 -17.05 -2.08
N PRO A 182 1.20 -16.40 -3.24
CA PRO A 182 2.44 -15.76 -3.62
C PRO A 182 2.86 -14.66 -2.62
N TYR A 183 1.93 -14.07 -1.87
CA TYR A 183 2.21 -13.11 -0.82
C TYR A 183 2.88 -13.69 0.43
N GLY A 184 2.94 -15.01 0.56
CA GLY A 184 3.73 -15.71 1.59
C GLY A 184 5.23 -15.69 1.32
N ARG A 185 5.68 -15.38 0.09
CA ARG A 185 7.09 -15.24 -0.26
C ARG A 185 7.56 -13.81 0.02
N PRO A 186 8.82 -13.59 0.39
CA PRO A 186 9.34 -12.21 0.52
C PRO A 186 9.40 -11.52 -0.84
N ALA A 187 8.99 -10.26 -0.92
CA ALA A 187 9.04 -9.50 -2.17
C ALA A 187 10.49 -9.33 -2.69
N ILE A 188 11.46 -9.26 -1.78
CA ILE A 188 12.89 -9.22 -2.14
C ILE A 188 13.42 -10.58 -2.64
N GLY A 189 12.69 -11.67 -2.44
CA GLY A 189 13.07 -13.04 -2.83
C GLY A 189 13.74 -13.85 -1.71
N TRP A 190 13.74 -15.18 -1.87
CA TRP A 190 14.48 -16.10 -1.01
C TRP A 190 15.97 -16.09 -1.34
N LEU A 191 16.84 -15.96 -0.35
CA LEU A 191 18.30 -15.88 -0.55
C LEU A 191 18.88 -16.98 -1.46
N PRO A 192 18.53 -18.28 -1.31
CA PRO A 192 19.06 -19.33 -2.19
C PRO A 192 18.62 -19.18 -3.66
N GLU A 193 17.41 -18.65 -3.91
CA GLU A 193 16.90 -18.43 -5.26
C GLU A 193 17.53 -17.18 -5.89
N MET A 194 17.62 -16.08 -5.14
CA MET A 194 18.28 -14.85 -5.59
C MET A 194 19.72 -15.09 -6.05
N GLN A 195 20.47 -15.94 -5.32
CA GLN A 195 21.86 -16.27 -5.66
C GLN A 195 22.02 -17.04 -6.98
N GLN A 196 20.94 -17.61 -7.50
CA GLN A 196 20.93 -18.40 -8.74
C GLN A 196 20.40 -17.61 -9.95
N LEU A 197 19.82 -16.42 -9.76
CA LEU A 197 19.30 -15.60 -10.83
C LEU A 197 20.39 -15.26 -11.86
N THR A 198 20.04 -15.35 -13.14
CA THR A 198 20.96 -15.16 -14.27
C THR A 198 20.55 -13.99 -15.15
N THR A 199 21.44 -13.57 -16.03
CA THR A 199 21.14 -12.59 -17.09
C THR A 199 19.99 -13.05 -17.99
N ALA A 200 19.93 -14.34 -18.29
CA ALA A 200 18.86 -14.90 -19.10
C ALA A 200 17.48 -14.81 -18.42
N ASP A 201 17.42 -15.05 -17.11
CA ASP A 201 16.19 -14.90 -16.32
C ASP A 201 15.70 -13.46 -16.32
N ALA A 202 16.61 -12.51 -16.09
CA ALA A 202 16.30 -11.08 -16.09
C ALA A 202 15.77 -10.61 -17.46
N ILE A 203 16.43 -11.01 -18.55
CA ILE A 203 15.98 -10.68 -19.92
C ILE A 203 14.65 -11.33 -20.24
N ALA A 204 14.41 -12.58 -19.80
CA ALA A 204 13.14 -13.27 -20.01
C ALA A 204 12.00 -12.55 -19.27
N TRP A 205 12.23 -12.16 -18.01
CA TRP A 205 11.28 -11.39 -17.20
C TRP A 205 10.94 -10.04 -17.85
N TYR A 206 11.96 -9.26 -18.24
CA TYR A 206 11.81 -8.00 -18.93
C TYR A 206 10.97 -8.12 -20.20
N LYS A 207 11.34 -9.06 -21.09
CA LYS A 207 10.62 -9.29 -22.35
C LYS A 207 9.18 -9.78 -22.16
N THR A 208 8.88 -10.40 -21.03
CA THR A 208 7.54 -10.94 -20.74
C THR A 208 6.60 -9.86 -20.22
N TRP A 209 7.09 -8.98 -19.35
CA TRP A 209 6.24 -8.12 -18.55
C TRP A 209 6.33 -6.62 -18.87
N TYR A 210 7.49 -6.15 -19.38
CA TYR A 210 7.73 -4.74 -19.64
C TYR A 210 7.25 -4.36 -21.04
N ALA A 211 5.98 -3.95 -21.10
CA ALA A 211 5.31 -3.56 -22.33
C ALA A 211 4.36 -2.38 -22.06
N PRO A 212 4.10 -1.52 -23.05
CA PRO A 212 3.19 -0.40 -22.87
C PRO A 212 1.78 -0.83 -22.47
N ASN A 213 1.27 -1.94 -23.01
CA ASN A 213 -0.04 -2.49 -22.66
C ASN A 213 -0.09 -3.19 -21.27
N ASN A 214 1.01 -3.25 -20.55
CA ASN A 214 1.12 -3.70 -19.15
C ASN A 214 1.63 -2.59 -18.24
N ALA A 215 1.61 -1.35 -18.69
CA ALA A 215 2.13 -0.21 -17.96
C ALA A 215 1.11 0.93 -17.85
N ILE A 216 1.31 1.77 -16.85
CA ILE A 216 0.58 3.01 -16.62
C ILE A 216 1.62 4.12 -16.48
N LEU A 217 1.49 5.17 -17.27
CA LEU A 217 2.26 6.40 -17.14
C LEU A 217 1.43 7.40 -16.35
N ILE A 218 1.92 7.82 -15.19
CA ILE A 218 1.27 8.82 -14.35
C ILE A 218 2.15 10.06 -14.31
N VAL A 219 1.57 11.22 -14.57
CA VAL A 219 2.26 12.51 -14.54
C VAL A 219 1.48 13.47 -13.65
N VAL A 220 2.12 13.98 -12.62
CA VAL A 220 1.52 14.91 -11.64
C VAL A 220 2.38 16.17 -11.56
N GLY A 221 1.78 17.35 -11.62
CA GLY A 221 2.49 18.61 -11.42
C GLY A 221 2.12 19.71 -12.44
N ASP A 222 3.05 20.64 -12.65
CA ASP A 222 2.84 21.82 -13.48
C ASP A 222 2.89 21.47 -14.98
N VAL A 223 1.82 20.85 -15.46
CA VAL A 223 1.67 20.34 -16.82
C VAL A 223 0.25 20.52 -17.35
N GLU A 224 0.14 20.62 -18.68
CA GLU A 224 -1.15 20.58 -19.39
C GLU A 224 -1.40 19.16 -19.91
N PRO A 225 -2.57 18.54 -19.70
CA PRO A 225 -2.86 17.16 -20.09
C PRO A 225 -2.63 16.85 -21.57
N GLU A 226 -3.01 17.75 -22.47
CA GLU A 226 -2.79 17.58 -23.91
C GLU A 226 -1.30 17.63 -24.30
N ALA A 227 -0.49 18.40 -23.57
CA ALA A 227 0.96 18.43 -23.79
C ALA A 227 1.61 17.12 -23.32
N VAL A 228 1.18 16.59 -22.17
CA VAL A 228 1.62 15.28 -21.68
C VAL A 228 1.25 14.18 -22.66
N LYS A 229 0.01 14.16 -23.15
CA LYS A 229 -0.47 13.20 -24.16
C LYS A 229 0.40 13.23 -25.42
N ALA A 230 0.66 14.43 -25.95
CA ALA A 230 1.49 14.57 -27.15
C ALA A 230 2.92 14.02 -26.94
N LEU A 231 3.52 14.26 -25.78
CA LEU A 231 4.83 13.69 -25.42
C LEU A 231 4.76 12.16 -25.25
N ALA A 232 3.71 11.65 -24.61
CA ALA A 232 3.50 10.21 -24.46
C ALA A 232 3.32 9.53 -25.83
N GLU A 233 2.51 10.08 -26.73
CA GLU A 233 2.35 9.60 -28.11
C GLU A 233 3.67 9.63 -28.88
N LYS A 234 4.51 10.65 -28.68
CA LYS A 234 5.80 10.79 -29.34
C LYS A 234 6.81 9.75 -28.90
N TYR A 235 6.94 9.49 -27.60
CA TYR A 235 8.01 8.67 -27.06
C TYR A 235 7.58 7.22 -26.77
N TYR A 236 6.39 7.02 -26.22
CA TYR A 236 5.87 5.68 -25.89
C TYR A 236 5.02 5.09 -27.02
N GLY A 237 4.32 5.93 -27.81
CA GLY A 237 3.46 5.47 -28.91
C GLY A 237 4.14 4.55 -29.92
N PRO A 238 5.42 4.76 -30.31
CA PRO A 238 6.15 3.86 -31.21
C PRO A 238 6.51 2.49 -30.62
N ILE A 239 6.46 2.30 -29.29
CA ILE A 239 6.81 1.05 -28.64
C ILE A 239 5.68 0.03 -28.88
N PRO A 240 5.99 -1.14 -29.49
CA PRO A 240 4.96 -2.11 -29.79
C PRO A 240 4.41 -2.78 -28.54
N ALA A 241 3.10 -2.97 -28.50
CA ALA A 241 2.48 -3.88 -27.56
C ALA A 241 2.86 -5.34 -27.86
N HIS A 242 2.88 -6.18 -26.83
CA HIS A 242 3.04 -7.62 -26.99
C HIS A 242 2.12 -8.38 -26.02
N PRO A 243 1.84 -9.68 -26.25
CA PRO A 243 1.08 -10.48 -25.33
C PRO A 243 1.76 -10.56 -23.96
N VAL A 244 1.00 -10.23 -22.91
CA VAL A 244 1.43 -10.36 -21.52
C VAL A 244 0.64 -11.52 -20.88
N PRO A 245 1.28 -12.40 -20.10
CA PRO A 245 0.57 -13.47 -19.42
C PRO A 245 -0.51 -12.94 -18.48
N PRO A 246 -1.63 -13.65 -18.31
CA PRO A 246 -2.59 -13.29 -17.28
C PRO A 246 -1.95 -13.46 -15.90
N ARG A 247 -2.23 -12.54 -15.01
CA ARG A 247 -1.81 -12.62 -13.60
C ARG A 247 -2.68 -13.65 -12.91
N ILE A 248 -2.16 -14.88 -12.82
CA ILE A 248 -2.86 -15.98 -12.17
C ILE A 248 -2.56 -15.92 -10.69
N ARG A 249 -3.55 -15.53 -9.91
CA ARG A 249 -3.51 -15.67 -8.46
C ARG A 249 -4.19 -16.99 -8.09
N PRO A 250 -3.45 -17.94 -7.48
CA PRO A 250 -4.13 -19.06 -6.85
C PRO A 250 -5.08 -18.40 -5.83
N GLN A 251 -6.37 -18.65 -5.97
CA GLN A 251 -7.31 -18.16 -4.98
C GLN A 251 -6.80 -18.64 -3.63
N ILE A 252 -6.30 -17.71 -2.80
CA ILE A 252 -6.20 -18.02 -1.38
C ILE A 252 -7.61 -18.38 -1.03
N MET A 253 -7.82 -19.66 -0.77
CA MET A 253 -9.14 -20.09 -0.45
C MET A 253 -9.58 -19.40 0.83
N MET A 254 -10.31 -18.30 0.69
CA MET A 254 -11.43 -18.03 1.54
C MET A 254 -12.35 -19.23 1.30
N LEU A 255 -12.04 -20.34 1.97
CA LEU A 255 -12.84 -21.54 1.82
C LEU A 255 -14.27 -21.21 2.26
N PRO A 256 -15.27 -21.79 1.57
CA PRO A 256 -16.64 -21.67 1.98
C PRO A 256 -16.75 -21.99 3.48
N GLU A 257 -17.64 -21.28 4.14
CA GLU A 257 -17.91 -21.46 5.56
C GLU A 257 -18.00 -22.95 5.93
N GLY A 258 -17.01 -23.47 6.63
CA GLY A 258 -16.96 -24.85 7.09
C GLY A 258 -15.87 -25.76 6.51
N GLU A 259 -15.16 -25.36 5.45
CA GLU A 259 -14.14 -26.18 4.80
C GLU A 259 -12.74 -25.57 4.91
N HIS A 260 -12.12 -25.56 6.09
CA HIS A 260 -10.69 -25.26 6.22
C HIS A 260 -9.87 -26.55 6.09
N PRO A 261 -8.91 -26.62 5.13
CA PRO A 261 -8.05 -27.78 5.00
C PRO A 261 -7.05 -27.95 6.15
N LEU A 262 -6.98 -26.97 7.06
CA LEU A 262 -6.04 -26.96 8.18
C LEU A 262 -6.81 -27.11 9.51
N PRO A 263 -6.43 -28.06 10.37
CA PRO A 263 -7.15 -28.38 11.60
C PRO A 263 -7.01 -27.32 12.70
N GLU A 264 -6.08 -26.36 12.56
CA GLU A 264 -5.83 -25.34 13.59
C GLU A 264 -5.84 -23.94 12.97
N PRO A 265 -6.66 -23.02 13.50
CA PRO A 265 -6.73 -21.64 12.98
C PRO A 265 -5.50 -20.81 13.36
N GLU A 266 -4.79 -21.16 14.45
CA GLU A 266 -3.62 -20.42 14.94
C GLU A 266 -2.30 -21.06 14.50
N ARG A 267 -1.37 -20.23 14.05
CA ARG A 267 0.03 -20.57 13.84
C ARG A 267 0.90 -19.70 14.71
N ARG A 268 1.90 -20.29 15.39
CA ARG A 268 2.77 -19.57 16.31
C ARG A 268 4.23 -19.61 15.84
N VAL A 269 4.86 -18.45 15.73
CA VAL A 269 6.27 -18.30 15.44
C VAL A 269 6.95 -17.64 16.64
N THR A 270 8.03 -18.24 17.16
CA THR A 270 8.83 -17.64 18.21
C THR A 270 10.26 -17.52 17.74
N LEU A 271 10.76 -16.29 17.64
CA LEU A 271 12.14 -15.98 17.31
C LEU A 271 12.85 -15.46 18.57
N ARG A 272 14.03 -16.03 18.85
CA ARG A 272 14.92 -15.54 19.92
C ARG A 272 16.21 -15.03 19.32
N ASP A 273 16.59 -13.81 19.68
CA ASP A 273 17.78 -13.20 19.12
C ASP A 273 18.56 -12.44 20.21
N PRO A 274 19.91 -12.53 20.23
CA PRO A 274 20.74 -11.84 21.22
C PRO A 274 20.74 -10.31 21.06
N ALA A 275 20.40 -9.80 19.88
CA ALA A 275 20.28 -8.36 19.63
C ALA A 275 19.00 -7.76 20.19
N ILE A 276 18.03 -8.60 20.55
CA ILE A 276 16.76 -8.15 21.12
C ILE A 276 16.89 -7.94 22.61
N HIS A 277 16.55 -6.76 23.06
CA HIS A 277 16.50 -6.37 24.47
C HIS A 277 15.07 -6.19 24.99
N GLN A 278 14.16 -5.79 24.14
CA GLN A 278 12.73 -5.64 24.43
C GLN A 278 11.94 -6.64 23.59
N PRO A 279 11.08 -7.45 24.20
CA PRO A 279 10.19 -8.35 23.47
C PRO A 279 9.24 -7.58 22.55
N GLU A 280 8.81 -8.21 21.45
CA GLU A 280 7.80 -7.68 20.54
C GLU A 280 6.75 -8.75 20.24
N PHE A 281 5.50 -8.34 20.27
CA PHE A 281 4.34 -9.14 19.90
C PHE A 281 3.86 -8.69 18.53
N ALA A 282 3.55 -9.66 17.67
CA ALA A 282 2.85 -9.42 16.40
C ALA A 282 1.77 -10.48 16.19
N ARG A 283 0.69 -10.10 15.52
CA ARG A 283 -0.34 -11.03 15.07
C ARG A 283 -0.88 -10.61 13.72
N TYR A 284 -0.90 -11.53 12.77
CA TYR A 284 -1.37 -11.30 11.41
C TYR A 284 -2.63 -12.13 11.17
N TYR A 285 -3.70 -11.47 10.73
CA TYR A 285 -4.93 -12.10 10.28
C TYR A 285 -5.02 -12.01 8.76
N VAL A 286 -5.73 -12.93 8.11
CA VAL A 286 -6.06 -12.80 6.70
C VAL A 286 -7.24 -11.85 6.56
N ALA A 287 -7.08 -10.78 5.80
CA ALA A 287 -8.12 -9.78 5.53
C ALA A 287 -8.40 -9.67 4.02
N PRO A 288 -9.63 -9.34 3.62
CA PRO A 288 -9.97 -9.12 2.23
C PRO A 288 -9.25 -7.87 1.69
N ASN A 289 -8.94 -7.88 0.41
CA ASN A 289 -8.45 -6.75 -0.36
C ASN A 289 -9.60 -5.92 -0.95
N TYR A 290 -9.28 -4.77 -1.53
CA TYR A 290 -10.22 -3.98 -2.30
C TYR A 290 -10.43 -4.60 -3.69
N SER A 291 -11.59 -5.17 -3.92
CA SER A 291 -12.00 -5.71 -5.21
C SER A 291 -13.50 -5.48 -5.42
N ALA A 292 -13.99 -5.68 -6.63
CA ALA A 292 -15.42 -5.52 -6.93
C ALA A 292 -16.35 -6.38 -6.01
N LYS A 293 -15.83 -7.49 -5.47
CA LYS A 293 -16.59 -8.38 -4.57
C LYS A 293 -16.45 -7.99 -3.10
N THR A 294 -15.33 -7.42 -2.70
CA THR A 294 -14.95 -7.18 -1.30
C THR A 294 -14.86 -5.70 -0.95
N ARG A 295 -15.06 -4.79 -1.91
CA ARG A 295 -14.99 -3.34 -1.75
C ARG A 295 -15.63 -2.83 -0.46
N LYS A 296 -16.87 -3.23 -0.21
CA LYS A 296 -17.59 -2.80 0.98
C LYS A 296 -16.94 -3.26 2.28
N GLN A 297 -16.36 -4.48 2.27
CA GLN A 297 -15.64 -5.01 3.42
C GLN A 297 -14.31 -4.31 3.62
N ALA A 298 -13.57 -4.03 2.53
CA ALA A 298 -12.30 -3.31 2.59
C ALA A 298 -12.47 -1.90 3.16
N LEU A 299 -13.39 -1.10 2.63
CA LEU A 299 -13.72 0.23 3.15
C LEU A 299 -14.17 0.20 4.62
N ALA A 300 -14.93 -0.81 5.00
CA ALA A 300 -15.35 -0.97 6.40
C ALA A 300 -14.18 -1.33 7.32
N LEU A 301 -13.18 -2.08 6.82
CA LEU A 301 -11.96 -2.40 7.56
C LEU A 301 -11.02 -1.21 7.65
N GLU A 302 -10.94 -0.33 6.65
CA GLU A 302 -10.21 0.95 6.77
C GLU A 302 -10.78 1.79 7.93
N VAL A 303 -12.12 1.96 7.96
CA VAL A 303 -12.77 2.66 9.08
C VAL A 303 -12.54 1.94 10.41
N PHE A 304 -12.54 0.61 10.42
CA PHE A 304 -12.26 -0.18 11.61
C PHE A 304 -10.83 0.00 12.11
N ASP A 305 -9.83 0.02 11.23
CA ASP A 305 -8.42 0.18 11.59
C ASP A 305 -8.16 1.52 12.29
N GLU A 306 -8.80 2.59 11.84
CA GLU A 306 -8.78 3.90 12.51
C GLU A 306 -9.35 3.86 13.94
N ILE A 307 -10.30 2.98 14.22
CA ILE A 307 -10.87 2.82 15.57
C ILE A 307 -9.99 1.89 16.41
N PHE A 308 -9.49 0.82 15.79
CA PHE A 308 -8.88 -0.30 16.50
C PHE A 308 -7.43 -0.04 16.87
N GLY A 309 -6.56 0.37 15.90
CA GLY A 309 -5.13 0.41 16.12
C GLY A 309 -4.42 1.69 15.67
N THR A 310 -5.07 2.58 14.90
CA THR A 310 -4.41 3.78 14.39
C THR A 310 -4.37 4.90 15.43
N GLY A 311 -3.15 5.27 15.85
CA GLY A 311 -2.90 6.41 16.73
C GLY A 311 -3.25 6.20 18.21
N SER A 312 -3.01 7.26 18.99
CA SER A 312 -3.12 7.20 20.45
C SER A 312 -4.55 7.14 21.00
N THR A 313 -5.55 7.41 20.17
CA THR A 313 -6.97 7.35 20.56
C THR A 313 -7.60 5.99 20.25
N SER A 314 -6.88 5.10 19.56
CA SER A 314 -7.36 3.77 19.18
C SER A 314 -7.62 2.87 20.40
N ARG A 315 -8.49 1.88 20.21
CA ARG A 315 -8.87 0.96 21.30
C ARG A 315 -7.70 0.15 21.83
N LEU A 316 -6.80 -0.32 20.95
CA LEU A 316 -5.59 -1.04 21.36
C LEU A 316 -4.69 -0.16 22.22
N TYR A 317 -4.34 1.03 21.73
CA TYR A 317 -3.47 1.95 22.45
C TYR A 317 -4.07 2.34 23.80
N GLN A 318 -5.35 2.71 23.82
CA GLN A 318 -6.04 3.09 25.07
C GLN A 318 -6.12 1.95 26.09
N ALA A 319 -6.36 0.72 25.64
CA ALA A 319 -6.44 -0.43 26.52
C ALA A 319 -5.07 -0.84 27.06
N LEU A 320 -4.07 -1.00 26.20
CA LEU A 320 -2.81 -1.63 26.55
C LEU A 320 -1.78 -0.64 27.09
N VAL A 321 -1.75 0.59 26.54
CA VAL A 321 -0.75 1.60 26.92
C VAL A 321 -1.27 2.52 28.03
N VAL A 322 -2.50 3.03 27.89
CA VAL A 322 -3.02 4.04 28.83
C VAL A 322 -3.64 3.42 30.08
N LYS A 323 -4.57 2.44 29.90
CA LYS A 323 -5.36 1.89 31.02
C LYS A 323 -4.62 0.78 31.78
N THR A 324 -4.21 -0.28 31.09
CA THR A 324 -3.58 -1.44 31.76
C THR A 324 -2.07 -1.27 31.92
N LYS A 325 -1.45 -0.43 31.11
CA LYS A 325 0.01 -0.18 31.10
C LYS A 325 0.83 -1.45 30.94
N VAL A 326 0.32 -2.43 30.20
CA VAL A 326 1.04 -3.68 29.89
C VAL A 326 1.96 -3.50 28.68
N ALA A 327 1.73 -2.47 27.87
CA ALA A 327 2.52 -2.16 26.69
C ALA A 327 3.04 -0.72 26.70
N THR A 328 4.14 -0.45 26.00
CA THR A 328 4.65 0.89 25.67
C THR A 328 4.15 1.37 24.33
N ALA A 329 3.85 0.45 23.42
CA ALA A 329 3.29 0.71 22.10
C ALA A 329 2.31 -0.41 21.73
N ALA A 330 1.23 -0.06 21.04
CA ALA A 330 0.29 -1.03 20.47
C ALA A 330 -0.44 -0.35 19.31
N GLY A 331 -0.69 -1.10 18.25
CA GLY A 331 -1.39 -0.61 17.07
C GLY A 331 -1.73 -1.71 16.09
N SER A 332 -2.34 -1.33 14.98
CA SER A 332 -2.64 -2.19 13.85
C SER A 332 -2.38 -1.49 12.53
N SER A 333 -2.37 -2.27 11.45
CA SER A 333 -2.25 -1.78 10.09
C SER A 333 -3.04 -2.69 9.15
N TYR A 334 -3.78 -2.10 8.25
CA TYR A 334 -4.51 -2.76 7.20
C TYR A 334 -4.19 -2.10 5.86
N ASP A 335 -3.79 -2.91 4.88
CA ASP A 335 -3.55 -2.50 3.50
C ASP A 335 -4.46 -3.31 2.59
N ASP A 336 -5.36 -2.64 1.90
CA ASP A 336 -6.33 -3.23 0.99
C ASP A 336 -5.90 -3.15 -0.48
N THR A 337 -4.82 -2.41 -0.78
CA THR A 337 -4.30 -2.20 -2.13
C THR A 337 -3.49 -3.39 -2.65
N ALA A 338 -4.17 -4.50 -2.85
CA ALA A 338 -3.60 -5.75 -3.30
C ALA A 338 -4.58 -6.51 -4.20
N LEU A 339 -4.09 -7.39 -5.09
CA LEU A 339 -4.96 -8.25 -5.93
C LEU A 339 -5.57 -9.41 -5.16
N ASP A 340 -4.91 -9.87 -4.10
CA ASP A 340 -5.34 -10.99 -3.26
C ASP A 340 -5.51 -10.55 -1.80
N PRO A 341 -6.25 -11.32 -0.97
CA PRO A 341 -6.30 -11.09 0.46
C PRO A 341 -4.90 -11.04 1.07
N GLY A 342 -4.67 -10.05 1.91
CA GLY A 342 -3.40 -9.78 2.58
C GLY A 342 -3.49 -9.92 4.09
N PRO A 343 -2.40 -9.63 4.81
CA PRO A 343 -2.42 -9.60 6.26
C PRO A 343 -3.08 -8.32 6.78
N TYR A 344 -3.83 -8.46 7.88
CA TYR A 344 -4.18 -7.40 8.81
C TYR A 344 -3.24 -7.54 10.01
N ASP A 345 -2.36 -6.58 10.21
CA ASP A 345 -1.25 -6.66 11.15
C ASP A 345 -1.62 -6.01 12.48
N ILE A 346 -1.30 -6.68 13.60
CA ILE A 346 -1.38 -6.14 14.96
C ILE A 346 -0.01 -6.25 15.58
N PHE A 347 0.46 -5.20 16.25
CA PHE A 347 1.73 -5.18 16.96
C PHE A 347 1.57 -4.61 18.37
N ALA A 348 2.42 -5.05 19.29
CA ALA A 348 2.55 -4.44 20.61
C ALA A 348 3.90 -4.75 21.25
N SER A 349 4.42 -3.78 22.00
CA SER A 349 5.68 -3.91 22.75
C SER A 349 5.40 -3.91 24.24
N PRO A 350 5.79 -4.95 25.01
CA PRO A 350 5.59 -5.00 26.45
C PRO A 350 6.21 -3.82 27.19
N ALA A 351 5.54 -3.34 28.23
CA ALA A 351 6.12 -2.36 29.15
C ALA A 351 7.26 -3.00 29.99
N PRO A 352 8.22 -2.20 30.50
CA PRO A 352 9.29 -2.71 31.33
C PRO A 352 8.75 -3.55 32.51
N GLY A 353 9.26 -4.77 32.67
CA GLY A 353 8.84 -5.72 33.70
C GLY A 353 7.55 -6.47 33.39
N LYS A 354 6.96 -6.30 32.22
CA LYS A 354 5.79 -7.02 31.76
C LYS A 354 6.17 -8.20 30.85
N ASP A 355 5.40 -9.29 30.95
CA ASP A 355 5.57 -10.45 30.08
C ASP A 355 4.82 -10.23 28.76
N ILE A 356 5.39 -10.76 27.67
CA ILE A 356 4.74 -10.76 26.36
C ILE A 356 3.38 -11.48 26.37
N ALA A 357 3.21 -12.48 27.22
CA ALA A 357 1.93 -13.17 27.40
C ALA A 357 0.86 -12.29 28.05
N GLU A 358 1.24 -11.30 28.88
CA GLU A 358 0.30 -10.30 29.42
C GLU A 358 -0.19 -9.37 28.29
N VAL A 359 0.71 -9.00 27.36
CA VAL A 359 0.37 -8.20 26.18
C VAL A 359 -0.55 -8.97 25.26
N GLU A 360 -0.22 -10.23 24.93
CA GLU A 360 -1.06 -11.10 24.12
C GLU A 360 -2.47 -11.24 24.72
N SER A 361 -2.56 -11.53 26.02
CA SER A 361 -3.85 -11.62 26.72
C SER A 361 -4.63 -10.30 26.67
N GLY A 362 -3.92 -9.17 26.72
CA GLY A 362 -4.52 -7.84 26.58
C GLY A 362 -5.09 -7.60 25.19
N VAL A 363 -4.35 -7.97 24.13
CA VAL A 363 -4.83 -7.91 22.72
C VAL A 363 -6.07 -8.79 22.55
N ASP A 364 -6.02 -10.05 23.07
CA ASP A 364 -7.15 -10.98 23.01
C ASP A 364 -8.39 -10.42 23.70
N ALA A 365 -8.22 -9.78 24.85
CA ALA A 365 -9.34 -9.16 25.59
C ALA A 365 -9.98 -8.01 24.80
N VAL A 366 -9.18 -7.17 24.11
CA VAL A 366 -9.70 -6.08 23.27
C VAL A 366 -10.46 -6.64 22.08
N ILE A 367 -9.89 -7.64 21.39
CA ILE A 367 -10.54 -8.29 20.23
C ILE A 367 -11.84 -8.98 20.69
N ALA A 368 -11.83 -9.73 21.78
CA ALA A 368 -13.03 -10.40 22.29
C ALA A 368 -14.15 -9.41 22.65
N ALA A 369 -13.81 -8.27 23.27
CA ALA A 369 -14.77 -7.22 23.56
C ALA A 369 -15.35 -6.61 22.27
N LEU A 370 -14.53 -6.35 21.25
CA LEU A 370 -14.98 -5.83 19.96
C LEU A 370 -15.88 -6.82 19.23
N VAL A 371 -15.50 -8.10 19.16
CA VAL A 371 -16.34 -9.14 18.50
C VAL A 371 -17.70 -9.26 19.18
N LYS A 372 -17.73 -9.16 20.53
CA LYS A 372 -18.96 -9.25 21.32
C LYS A 372 -19.82 -7.99 21.22
N ASP A 373 -19.24 -6.84 21.51
CA ASP A 373 -19.98 -5.59 21.76
C ASP A 373 -20.01 -4.67 20.52
N GLY A 374 -19.08 -4.86 19.58
CA GLY A 374 -18.91 -4.04 18.37
C GLY A 374 -18.29 -2.67 18.65
N VAL A 375 -18.25 -1.86 17.59
CA VAL A 375 -17.90 -0.44 17.64
C VAL A 375 -19.15 0.41 17.80
N THR A 376 -19.02 1.63 18.31
CA THR A 376 -20.13 2.56 18.48
C THR A 376 -20.32 3.44 17.22
N ALA A 377 -21.51 4.00 17.04
CA ALA A 377 -21.79 4.93 15.94
C ALA A 377 -20.89 6.19 16.00
N GLN A 378 -20.54 6.64 17.20
CA GLN A 378 -19.66 7.80 17.39
C GLN A 378 -18.23 7.49 16.94
N GLU A 379 -17.68 6.32 17.30
CA GLU A 379 -16.34 5.90 16.85
C GLU A 379 -16.26 5.82 15.32
N VAL A 380 -17.30 5.30 14.67
CA VAL A 380 -17.37 5.26 13.20
C VAL A 380 -17.40 6.67 12.61
N ALA A 381 -18.17 7.60 13.17
CA ALA A 381 -18.22 8.97 12.70
C ALA A 381 -16.86 9.69 12.86
N ASP A 382 -16.20 9.51 14.01
CA ASP A 382 -14.89 10.10 14.29
C ASP A 382 -13.78 9.52 13.38
N ALA A 383 -13.83 8.20 13.11
CA ALA A 383 -12.89 7.53 12.23
C ALA A 383 -13.01 8.03 10.77
N LYS A 384 -14.23 8.15 10.25
CA LYS A 384 -14.47 8.72 8.93
C LYS A 384 -13.92 10.14 8.80
N THR A 385 -14.16 11.00 9.80
CA THR A 385 -13.63 12.37 9.80
C THR A 385 -12.09 12.38 9.77
N ARG A 386 -11.42 11.44 10.45
CA ARG A 386 -9.95 11.33 10.40
C ARG A 386 -9.47 10.89 9.03
N LEU A 387 -10.09 9.87 8.44
CA LEU A 387 -9.76 9.38 7.09
C LEU A 387 -9.94 10.47 6.03
N GLU A 388 -11.06 11.19 6.04
CA GLU A 388 -11.31 12.32 5.14
C GLU A 388 -10.27 13.42 5.32
N SER A 389 -9.87 13.72 6.55
CA SER A 389 -8.84 14.72 6.84
C SER A 389 -7.46 14.29 6.33
N GLN A 390 -7.11 13.01 6.48
CA GLN A 390 -5.85 12.44 5.97
C GLN A 390 -5.81 12.48 4.44
N ALA A 391 -6.92 12.15 3.77
CA ALA A 391 -7.02 12.23 2.32
C ALA A 391 -6.85 13.65 1.77
N ILE A 392 -7.38 14.67 2.48
CA ILE A 392 -7.18 16.07 2.11
C ILE A 392 -5.70 16.45 2.21
N LEU A 393 -5.03 16.06 3.31
CA LEU A 393 -3.59 16.36 3.51
C LEU A 393 -2.68 15.62 2.52
N ALA A 394 -3.07 14.42 2.08
CA ALA A 394 -2.31 13.66 1.09
C ALA A 394 -2.26 14.34 -0.30
N ARG A 395 -3.22 15.21 -0.61
CA ARG A 395 -3.24 15.99 -1.87
C ARG A 395 -2.10 17.00 -1.97
N ASP A 396 -1.61 17.48 -0.85
CA ASP A 396 -0.55 18.49 -0.80
C ASP A 396 0.85 17.90 -1.12
N SER A 397 0.95 16.58 -1.26
CA SER A 397 2.18 15.89 -1.63
C SER A 397 2.33 15.84 -3.15
N LEU A 398 3.49 16.28 -3.67
CA LEU A 398 3.78 16.26 -5.11
C LEU A 398 3.75 14.85 -5.72
N SER A 399 4.21 13.83 -4.98
CA SER A 399 4.23 12.43 -5.44
C SER A 399 3.05 11.59 -4.94
N GLY A 400 2.33 12.06 -3.90
CA GLY A 400 1.21 11.34 -3.28
C GLY A 400 0.14 10.88 -4.27
N PRO A 401 -0.40 11.77 -5.12
CA PRO A 401 -1.38 11.37 -6.12
C PRO A 401 -0.87 10.31 -7.10
N ALA A 402 0.41 10.41 -7.52
CA ALA A 402 1.00 9.43 -8.44
C ALA A 402 1.17 8.04 -7.80
N HIS A 403 1.50 7.98 -6.51
CA HIS A 403 1.55 6.73 -5.74
C HIS A 403 0.16 6.13 -5.57
N SER A 404 -0.79 6.89 -5.02
CA SER A 404 -2.14 6.39 -4.75
C SER A 404 -2.85 5.89 -6.01
N ILE A 405 -2.74 6.64 -7.13
CA ILE A 405 -3.34 6.23 -8.40
C ILE A 405 -2.65 4.97 -8.94
N GLY A 406 -1.33 4.92 -8.89
CA GLY A 406 -0.56 3.79 -9.41
C GLY A 406 -0.82 2.49 -8.64
N GLU A 407 -0.80 2.54 -7.32
CA GLU A 407 -1.15 1.39 -6.46
C GLU A 407 -2.57 0.90 -6.76
N ALA A 408 -3.55 1.78 -6.76
CA ALA A 408 -4.94 1.45 -7.00
C ALA A 408 -5.15 0.79 -8.39
N LEU A 409 -4.64 1.41 -9.46
CA LEU A 409 -4.81 0.91 -10.83
C LEU A 409 -4.05 -0.41 -11.10
N THR A 410 -2.92 -0.63 -10.44
CA THR A 410 -2.16 -1.89 -10.58
C THR A 410 -2.75 -3.05 -9.77
N THR A 411 -3.57 -2.74 -8.76
CA THR A 411 -4.25 -3.71 -7.89
C THR A 411 -5.73 -3.90 -8.22
N GLY A 412 -6.19 -3.38 -9.37
CA GLY A 412 -7.50 -3.67 -9.93
C GLY A 412 -8.61 -2.70 -9.56
N GLN A 413 -8.29 -1.60 -8.91
CA GLN A 413 -9.19 -0.47 -8.73
C GLN A 413 -9.27 0.37 -10.02
N THR A 414 -10.27 1.22 -10.11
CA THR A 414 -10.48 2.15 -11.21
C THR A 414 -10.28 3.61 -10.76
N ILE A 415 -10.14 4.53 -11.70
CA ILE A 415 -10.14 5.96 -11.39
C ILE A 415 -11.42 6.38 -10.65
N ASP A 416 -12.56 5.82 -11.03
CA ASP A 416 -13.83 6.10 -10.35
C ASP A 416 -13.84 5.61 -8.90
N ASP A 417 -13.18 4.48 -8.61
CA ASP A 417 -13.02 3.98 -7.23
C ASP A 417 -12.21 4.95 -6.38
N ILE A 418 -11.12 5.50 -6.94
CA ILE A 418 -10.27 6.49 -6.25
C ILE A 418 -11.04 7.80 -6.02
N GLU A 419 -11.67 8.31 -7.08
CA GLU A 419 -12.36 9.60 -7.05
C GLU A 419 -13.63 9.59 -6.17
N ASN A 420 -14.28 8.44 -6.03
CA ASN A 420 -15.48 8.28 -5.20
C ASN A 420 -15.16 7.78 -3.77
N TRP A 421 -13.87 7.53 -3.44
CA TRP A 421 -13.49 7.02 -2.12
C TRP A 421 -14.04 7.86 -0.94
N PRO A 422 -14.07 9.22 -0.98
CA PRO A 422 -14.65 10.00 0.12
C PRO A 422 -16.14 9.71 0.33
N GLU A 423 -16.90 9.57 -0.77
CA GLU A 423 -18.34 9.25 -0.72
C GLU A 423 -18.55 7.82 -0.22
N ASP A 424 -17.71 6.90 -0.65
CA ASP A 424 -17.74 5.50 -0.23
C ASP A 424 -17.46 5.38 1.27
N ILE A 425 -16.42 6.02 1.78
CA ILE A 425 -16.13 6.07 3.23
C ILE A 425 -17.28 6.73 3.98
N ALA A 426 -17.82 7.84 3.48
CA ALA A 426 -18.99 8.48 4.08
C ALA A 426 -20.21 7.54 4.16
N SER A 427 -20.36 6.63 3.21
CA SER A 427 -21.46 5.65 3.16
C SER A 427 -21.32 4.49 4.14
N VAL A 428 -20.12 4.19 4.63
CA VAL A 428 -19.88 3.07 5.55
C VAL A 428 -20.69 3.22 6.83
N THR A 429 -21.44 2.19 7.19
CA THR A 429 -22.27 2.18 8.40
C THR A 429 -21.61 1.44 9.55
N GLN A 430 -22.09 1.66 10.79
CA GLN A 430 -21.65 0.91 11.97
C GLN A 430 -21.86 -0.61 11.78
N THR A 431 -22.93 -1.02 11.11
CA THR A 431 -23.20 -2.42 10.82
C THR A 431 -22.13 -3.00 9.89
N ASP A 432 -21.74 -2.26 8.83
CA ASP A 432 -20.72 -2.69 7.88
C ASP A 432 -19.37 -2.90 8.58
N VAL A 433 -18.98 -1.96 9.44
CA VAL A 433 -17.74 -2.06 10.24
C VAL A 433 -17.77 -3.27 11.16
N ASN A 434 -18.89 -3.50 11.87
CA ASN A 434 -19.03 -4.65 12.76
C ASN A 434 -19.01 -5.98 12.02
N ASP A 435 -19.64 -6.06 10.85
CA ASP A 435 -19.68 -7.29 10.06
C ASP A 435 -18.31 -7.60 9.44
N ALA A 436 -17.62 -6.60 8.88
CA ALA A 436 -16.27 -6.74 8.35
C ALA A 436 -15.26 -7.15 9.44
N MET A 437 -15.31 -6.49 10.59
CA MET A 437 -14.48 -6.82 11.76
C MET A 437 -14.71 -8.26 12.23
N ARG A 438 -15.96 -8.70 12.37
CA ARG A 438 -16.27 -10.09 12.76
C ARG A 438 -15.82 -11.11 11.72
N GLY A 439 -15.83 -10.72 10.42
CA GLY A 439 -15.29 -11.55 9.34
C GLY A 439 -13.79 -11.84 9.50
N VAL A 440 -13.02 -10.86 9.97
CA VAL A 440 -11.56 -10.99 10.15
C VAL A 440 -11.20 -11.58 11.52
N PHE A 441 -11.86 -11.15 12.61
CA PHE A 441 -11.47 -11.49 13.99
C PHE A 441 -12.42 -12.47 14.68
N GLY A 442 -13.42 -13.00 14.00
CA GLY A 442 -14.39 -13.93 14.55
C GLY A 442 -13.81 -15.32 14.87
N ALA A 443 -14.64 -16.22 15.38
CA ALA A 443 -14.24 -17.53 15.88
C ALA A 443 -13.56 -18.45 14.82
N LYS A 444 -13.72 -18.16 13.53
CA LYS A 444 -13.11 -18.92 12.42
C LYS A 444 -11.91 -18.21 11.79
N ALA A 445 -11.40 -17.15 12.41
CA ALA A 445 -10.29 -16.36 11.88
C ALA A 445 -9.02 -17.21 11.72
N ALA A 446 -8.39 -17.14 10.57
CA ALA A 446 -7.06 -17.68 10.36
C ALA A 446 -6.02 -16.60 10.70
N TYR A 447 -5.11 -16.91 11.63
CA TYR A 447 -4.09 -15.97 12.04
C TYR A 447 -2.76 -16.65 12.38
N ALA A 448 -1.70 -15.86 12.41
CA ALA A 448 -0.38 -16.24 12.92
C ALA A 448 0.01 -15.31 14.05
N THR A 449 0.51 -15.86 15.16
CA THR A 449 1.04 -15.09 16.29
C THR A 449 2.55 -15.19 16.33
N GLY A 450 3.23 -14.06 16.44
CA GLY A 450 4.68 -13.94 16.49
C GLY A 450 5.17 -13.37 17.81
N TRP A 451 6.18 -14.02 18.38
CA TRP A 451 6.93 -13.52 19.53
C TRP A 451 8.39 -13.32 19.16
N LEU A 452 8.87 -12.11 19.24
CA LEU A 452 10.28 -11.79 19.18
C LEU A 452 10.79 -11.62 20.61
N LEU A 453 11.76 -12.42 21.00
CA LEU A 453 12.23 -12.51 22.38
C LEU A 453 13.75 -12.36 22.48
N PRO A 454 14.27 -11.84 23.59
CA PRO A 454 15.69 -11.90 23.90
C PRO A 454 16.20 -13.35 23.92
N ALA A 455 17.47 -13.54 23.61
CA ALA A 455 18.11 -14.85 23.78
C ALA A 455 18.00 -15.33 25.24
N LYS A 456 17.95 -16.66 25.44
CA LYS A 456 17.90 -17.22 26.80
C LYS A 456 19.13 -16.79 27.59
N GLY A 457 18.93 -16.22 28.78
CA GLY A 457 20.01 -15.78 29.65
C GLY A 457 20.47 -14.33 29.45
N THR A 458 19.94 -13.59 28.48
CA THR A 458 20.17 -12.15 28.34
C THR A 458 19.39 -11.43 29.44
N LYS A 459 20.08 -10.77 30.37
CA LYS A 459 19.45 -9.88 31.36
C LYS A 459 19.07 -8.60 30.62
N ALA A 460 17.83 -8.16 30.75
CA ALA A 460 17.40 -6.84 30.26
C ALA A 460 18.29 -5.76 30.93
N PRO A 461 18.84 -4.79 30.17
CA PRO A 461 19.52 -3.65 30.77
C PRO A 461 18.50 -2.87 31.60
N MET A 462 18.84 -2.58 32.87
CA MET A 462 17.95 -1.84 33.78
C MET A 462 17.79 -0.36 33.42
N ASP A 463 18.48 0.16 32.40
CA ASP A 463 18.59 1.62 32.13
C ASP A 463 18.19 2.05 30.72
N ALA A 464 17.43 1.27 29.94
CA ALA A 464 17.04 1.64 28.59
C ALA A 464 15.67 2.39 28.52
N VAL A 465 15.54 3.50 29.26
CA VAL A 465 14.33 4.35 29.22
C VAL A 465 14.38 5.45 28.13
N ALA A 466 15.43 5.54 27.30
CA ALA A 466 15.68 6.73 26.49
C ALA A 466 15.87 6.52 24.96
N ALA A 467 15.50 5.40 24.37
CA ALA A 467 15.69 5.24 22.91
C ALA A 467 14.66 4.31 22.24
N ALA A 468 13.39 4.53 22.43
CA ALA A 468 12.34 3.80 21.71
C ALA A 468 11.42 4.75 20.94
N ASN A 469 11.94 5.32 19.86
CA ASN A 469 11.17 5.87 18.76
C ASN A 469 11.72 5.30 17.43
N THR A 470 11.77 3.98 17.34
CA THR A 470 11.91 3.32 16.04
C THR A 470 10.58 2.63 15.78
N THR A 471 9.71 3.32 15.14
CA THR A 471 8.47 2.83 14.57
C THR A 471 8.78 1.57 13.76
N ILE A 472 8.14 0.45 14.08
CA ILE A 472 7.93 -0.60 13.09
C ILE A 472 7.13 0.10 12.00
N ALA A 473 7.77 0.43 10.88
CA ALA A 473 7.07 0.90 9.72
C ALA A 473 6.05 -0.19 9.34
N PRO A 474 4.80 0.16 9.05
CA PRO A 474 3.84 -0.81 8.53
C PRO A 474 4.49 -1.50 7.34
N SER A 475 4.26 -2.80 7.21
CA SER A 475 4.87 -3.69 6.20
C SER A 475 4.43 -3.37 4.74
N GLY A 476 4.02 -2.16 4.48
CA GLY A 476 3.46 -1.65 3.24
C GLY A 476 4.26 -0.59 2.50
N ALA A 477 5.51 -0.31 2.88
CA ALA A 477 6.31 0.59 2.06
C ALA A 477 7.78 0.22 2.13
N PHE A 478 8.27 -0.46 1.11
CA PHE A 478 9.66 -0.33 0.74
C PHE A 478 9.87 1.12 0.27
N ARG A 479 10.25 2.01 1.17
CA ARG A 479 10.72 3.35 0.86
C ARG A 479 12.24 3.32 0.74
#